data_668af7734fa3757c98359ed575f77cd2
#
_entry.id   668af7734fa3757c98359ed575f77cd2
#
_cell.length_a   1.000
_cell.length_b   1.000
_cell.length_c   1.000
_cell.angle_alpha   90.00
_cell.angle_beta   90.00
_cell.angle_gamma   90.00
#
_symmetry.space_group_name_H-M   'P 1'
#
loop_
_entity.id
_entity.type
_entity.pdbx_description
1 polymer ?
#
loop_
_entity_poly.entity_id
_entity_poly.type
_entity_poly.pdbx_seq_one_letter_code
_entity_poly.pdbx_strand_id
1 'polypeptide(L)'
;MTPEVVLPVEPLEMLVKGKLYVLRNAVSNETCEHLAKEYLMIKDIVEETSQGPTSDPIMPGAFAMYSPVCFEAMGQSIQPKVEEILGVELYQTFSYARVYVKGTNLVRHRDRTSGEWVANVCITRDDVDWRFYIELDGNSYQILLNQGDMIIFRGHKDFHWRPKYTGDLQIQAFVSYVEKDGRYADNKYDGRPMLAAPWETASDRFK
;
A
#
# COMPACT_ATOMS: atom_id res chain seq x y z
N MET A 1 8.56 -21.39 17.54
CA MET A 1 9.40 -20.69 16.55
C MET A 1 8.84 -21.07 15.19
N THR A 2 8.15 -20.14 14.53
CA THR A 2 7.68 -20.31 13.14
C THR A 2 8.92 -20.32 12.23
N PRO A 3 9.02 -21.23 11.26
CA PRO A 3 10.19 -21.28 10.38
C PRO A 3 10.30 -19.99 9.57
N GLU A 4 11.49 -19.42 9.59
CA GLU A 4 11.87 -18.27 8.79
C GLU A 4 12.02 -18.73 7.33
N VAL A 5 11.07 -18.35 6.47
CA VAL A 5 11.15 -18.65 5.03
C VAL A 5 11.97 -17.54 4.38
N VAL A 6 13.25 -17.78 4.15
CA VAL A 6 14.11 -16.96 3.29
C VAL A 6 13.86 -17.39 1.84
N LEU A 7 13.30 -16.49 1.03
CA LEU A 7 12.90 -16.79 -0.34
C LEU A 7 13.96 -16.36 -1.35
N PRO A 8 14.16 -17.14 -2.43
CA PRO A 8 15.07 -16.79 -3.51
C PRO A 8 14.56 -15.61 -4.35
N VAL A 9 15.47 -14.90 -5.01
CA VAL A 9 15.23 -13.66 -5.76
C VAL A 9 14.76 -14.01 -7.19
N GLU A 10 13.50 -14.37 -7.32
CA GLU A 10 12.82 -14.41 -8.63
C GLU A 10 12.00 -13.13 -8.80
N PRO A 11 11.77 -12.61 -10.03
CA PRO A 11 11.02 -11.38 -10.26
C PRO A 11 9.59 -11.43 -9.73
N LEU A 12 8.96 -12.61 -9.75
CA LEU A 12 7.64 -12.86 -9.20
C LEU A 12 7.68 -14.08 -8.27
N GLU A 13 7.41 -13.86 -7.01
CA GLU A 13 7.27 -14.91 -6.00
C GLU A 13 5.79 -15.09 -5.64
N MET A 14 5.26 -16.28 -5.91
CA MET A 14 3.95 -16.67 -5.44
C MET A 14 4.09 -17.34 -4.07
N LEU A 15 3.92 -16.59 -3.00
CA LEU A 15 4.09 -17.10 -1.63
C LEU A 15 2.93 -18.01 -1.19
N VAL A 16 1.70 -17.63 -1.57
CA VAL A 16 0.50 -18.45 -1.36
C VAL A 16 -0.38 -18.35 -2.59
N LYS A 17 -0.60 -19.48 -3.27
CA LYS A 17 -1.32 -19.54 -4.54
C LYS A 17 -2.68 -18.84 -4.45
N GLY A 18 -2.91 -17.89 -5.34
CA GLY A 18 -4.16 -17.13 -5.43
C GLY A 18 -4.40 -16.12 -4.31
N LYS A 19 -3.43 -15.88 -3.39
CA LYS A 19 -3.63 -15.05 -2.21
C LYS A 19 -2.53 -14.03 -1.94
N LEU A 20 -1.26 -14.39 -2.16
CA LEU A 20 -0.12 -13.57 -1.79
C LEU A 20 0.97 -13.68 -2.83
N TYR A 21 1.37 -12.54 -3.37
CA TYR A 21 2.41 -12.43 -4.39
C TYR A 21 3.39 -11.31 -4.02
N VAL A 22 4.65 -11.52 -4.34
CA VAL A 22 5.68 -10.48 -4.27
C VAL A 22 6.29 -10.33 -5.66
N LEU A 23 6.30 -9.12 -6.18
CA LEU A 23 6.98 -8.76 -7.43
C LEU A 23 8.17 -7.89 -7.10
N ARG A 24 9.38 -8.37 -7.42
CA ARG A 24 10.61 -7.61 -7.22
C ARG A 24 10.79 -6.60 -8.36
N ASN A 25 11.23 -5.39 -8.01
CA ASN A 25 11.45 -4.30 -8.96
C ASN A 25 10.20 -4.01 -9.83
N ALA A 26 9.01 -4.05 -9.22
CA ALA A 26 7.74 -3.71 -9.89
C ALA A 26 7.70 -2.26 -10.38
N VAL A 27 8.38 -1.37 -9.67
CA VAL A 27 8.58 0.04 -10.01
C VAL A 27 10.08 0.32 -10.02
N SER A 28 10.57 1.03 -11.04
CA SER A 28 12.00 1.34 -11.14
C SER A 28 12.48 2.23 -9.99
N ASN A 29 13.74 2.10 -9.61
CA ASN A 29 14.33 2.95 -8.57
C ASN A 29 14.23 4.43 -8.91
N GLU A 30 14.46 4.81 -10.17
CA GLU A 30 14.32 6.20 -10.64
C GLU A 30 12.90 6.73 -10.41
N THR A 31 11.87 5.94 -10.74
CA THR A 31 10.48 6.31 -10.49
C THR A 31 10.19 6.42 -9.00
N CYS A 32 10.68 5.48 -8.19
CA CYS A 32 10.53 5.51 -6.74
C CYS A 32 11.18 6.75 -6.12
N GLU A 33 12.38 7.12 -6.55
CA GLU A 33 13.09 8.32 -6.09
C GLU A 33 12.33 9.60 -6.45
N HIS A 34 11.76 9.67 -7.66
CA HIS A 34 10.92 10.79 -8.07
C HIS A 34 9.67 10.91 -7.21
N LEU A 35 8.94 9.80 -7.04
CA LEU A 35 7.73 9.74 -6.20
C LEU A 35 8.02 10.06 -4.74
N ALA A 36 9.15 9.61 -4.20
CA ALA A 36 9.57 9.93 -2.84
C ALA A 36 9.80 11.44 -2.67
N LYS A 37 10.51 12.07 -3.60
CA LYS A 37 10.77 13.53 -3.57
C LYS A 37 9.46 14.33 -3.63
N GLU A 38 8.56 13.98 -4.54
CA GLU A 38 7.27 14.63 -4.67
C GLU A 38 6.45 14.50 -3.38
N TYR A 39 6.40 13.31 -2.83
CA TYR A 39 5.59 13.05 -1.64
C TYR A 39 6.15 13.70 -0.37
N LEU A 40 7.48 13.75 -0.21
CA LEU A 40 8.13 14.46 0.90
C LEU A 40 7.94 15.97 0.76
N MET A 41 7.99 16.54 -0.45
CA MET A 41 7.69 17.96 -0.68
C MET A 41 6.25 18.30 -0.26
N ILE A 42 5.28 17.44 -0.58
CA ILE A 42 3.88 17.62 -0.12
C ILE A 42 3.82 17.60 1.40
N LYS A 43 4.49 16.62 2.03
CA LYS A 43 4.56 16.52 3.49
C LYS A 43 5.11 17.81 4.12
N ASP A 44 6.24 18.29 3.63
CA ASP A 44 6.90 19.48 4.18
C ASP A 44 6.00 20.73 4.06
N ILE A 45 5.36 20.93 2.90
CA ILE A 45 4.41 22.03 2.71
C ILE A 45 3.23 21.95 3.68
N VAL A 46 2.65 20.75 3.84
CA VAL A 46 1.50 20.55 4.73
C VAL A 46 1.89 20.79 6.19
N GLU A 47 3.05 20.31 6.62
CA GLU A 47 3.55 20.51 7.99
C GLU A 47 3.88 21.99 8.28
N GLU A 48 4.50 22.70 7.34
CA GLU A 48 4.80 24.13 7.47
C GLU A 48 3.55 25.00 7.48
N THR A 49 2.55 24.68 6.68
CA THR A 49 1.34 25.50 6.55
C THR A 49 0.24 25.11 7.53
N SER A 50 0.40 24.02 8.28
CA SER A 50 -0.64 23.45 9.18
C SER A 50 -1.99 23.24 8.49
N GLN A 51 -1.97 22.99 7.18
CA GLN A 51 -3.17 22.81 6.35
C GLN A 51 -3.49 21.33 6.13
N GLY A 52 -4.24 20.74 7.03
CA GLY A 52 -4.84 19.45 6.83
C GLY A 52 -4.42 18.40 7.86
N PRO A 53 -5.12 17.25 7.89
CA PRO A 53 -4.78 16.15 8.76
C PRO A 53 -3.43 15.55 8.33
N THR A 54 -2.44 15.75 9.16
CA THR A 54 -1.08 15.23 8.95
C THR A 54 -0.89 13.83 9.51
N SER A 55 -1.90 13.30 10.22
CA SER A 55 -1.81 12.00 10.89
C SER A 55 -2.94 11.06 10.49
N ASP A 56 -2.58 9.82 10.24
CA ASP A 56 -3.51 8.71 10.07
C ASP A 56 -4.20 8.40 11.42
N PRO A 57 -5.54 8.29 11.49
CA PRO A 57 -6.25 7.95 12.72
C PRO A 57 -5.81 6.63 13.35
N ILE A 58 -5.37 5.66 12.55
CA ILE A 58 -4.87 4.36 13.03
C ILE A 58 -3.36 4.33 13.24
N MET A 59 -2.66 5.42 12.91
CA MET A 59 -1.21 5.51 13.03
C MET A 59 -0.77 6.94 13.37
N PRO A 60 -1.01 7.39 14.62
CA PRO A 60 -0.59 8.71 15.07
C PRO A 60 0.91 8.92 14.87
N GLY A 61 1.30 10.07 14.34
CA GLY A 61 2.70 10.46 14.12
C GLY A 61 3.28 10.07 12.75
N ALA A 62 2.54 9.32 11.93
CA ALA A 62 2.91 9.11 10.54
C ALA A 62 2.21 10.15 9.65
N PHE A 63 2.94 10.78 8.73
CA PHE A 63 2.30 11.54 7.66
C PHE A 63 1.61 10.58 6.70
N ALA A 64 0.36 10.84 6.40
CA ALA A 64 -0.41 10.00 5.49
C ALA A 64 -1.31 10.84 4.60
N MET A 65 -1.54 10.38 3.37
CA MET A 65 -2.41 11.06 2.42
C MET A 65 -3.26 10.05 1.65
N TYR A 66 -4.54 10.36 1.55
CA TYR A 66 -5.49 9.65 0.71
C TYR A 66 -5.41 10.17 -0.72
N SER A 67 -5.27 9.25 -1.67
CA SER A 67 -5.31 9.48 -3.12
C SER A 67 -4.41 10.60 -3.65
N PRO A 68 -3.12 10.63 -3.27
CA PRO A 68 -2.18 11.55 -3.92
C PRO A 68 -2.11 11.24 -5.41
N VAL A 69 -2.17 12.28 -6.28
CA VAL A 69 -2.28 12.11 -7.74
C VAL A 69 -1.15 11.27 -8.32
N CYS A 70 0.07 11.44 -7.83
CA CYS A 70 1.23 10.68 -8.28
C CYS A 70 1.09 9.18 -8.03
N PHE A 71 0.54 8.77 -6.89
CA PHE A 71 0.31 7.36 -6.58
C PHE A 71 -0.94 6.80 -7.26
N GLU A 72 -1.94 7.63 -7.57
CA GLU A 72 -3.05 7.23 -8.45
C GLU A 72 -2.53 6.90 -9.87
N ALA A 73 -1.66 7.75 -10.42
CA ALA A 73 -1.05 7.53 -11.73
C ALA A 73 -0.13 6.28 -11.73
N MET A 74 0.67 6.09 -10.66
CA MET A 74 1.45 4.87 -10.48
C MET A 74 0.54 3.64 -10.46
N GLY A 75 -0.59 3.72 -9.76
CA GLY A 75 -1.59 2.64 -9.70
C GLY A 75 -2.10 2.23 -11.07
N GLN A 76 -2.44 3.20 -11.93
CA GLN A 76 -2.83 2.93 -13.32
C GLN A 76 -1.70 2.26 -14.12
N SER A 77 -0.46 2.67 -13.88
CA SER A 77 0.70 2.13 -14.60
C SER A 77 1.02 0.68 -14.22
N ILE A 78 0.83 0.30 -12.95
CA ILE A 78 1.08 -1.07 -12.48
C ILE A 78 -0.13 -2.00 -12.67
N GLN A 79 -1.34 -1.46 -12.84
CA GLN A 79 -2.58 -2.24 -12.94
C GLN A 79 -2.51 -3.39 -13.95
N PRO A 80 -2.03 -3.21 -15.20
CA PRO A 80 -1.96 -4.32 -16.16
C PRO A 80 -1.12 -5.50 -15.65
N LYS A 81 -0.05 -5.21 -14.89
CA LYS A 81 0.78 -6.27 -14.30
C LYS A 81 0.10 -6.96 -13.13
N VAL A 82 -0.65 -6.23 -12.32
CA VAL A 82 -1.47 -6.81 -11.23
C VAL A 82 -2.55 -7.72 -11.83
N GLU A 83 -3.25 -7.29 -12.88
CA GLU A 83 -4.27 -8.07 -13.60
C GLU A 83 -3.68 -9.36 -14.20
N GLU A 84 -2.50 -9.29 -14.82
CA GLU A 84 -1.78 -10.46 -15.35
C GLU A 84 -1.48 -11.48 -14.24
N ILE A 85 -1.00 -11.02 -13.08
CA ILE A 85 -0.65 -11.87 -11.94
C ILE A 85 -1.90 -12.54 -11.34
N LEU A 86 -2.98 -11.80 -11.21
CA LEU A 86 -4.21 -12.27 -10.60
C LEU A 86 -5.10 -13.04 -11.56
N GLY A 87 -4.97 -12.84 -12.87
CA GLY A 87 -5.80 -13.43 -13.91
C GLY A 87 -7.23 -12.87 -13.95
N VAL A 88 -7.43 -11.63 -13.47
CA VAL A 88 -8.73 -10.94 -13.43
C VAL A 88 -8.58 -9.49 -13.85
N GLU A 89 -9.64 -8.91 -14.45
CA GLU A 89 -9.71 -7.47 -14.71
C GLU A 89 -10.08 -6.69 -13.45
N LEU A 90 -9.49 -5.51 -13.27
CA LEU A 90 -9.62 -4.70 -12.07
C LEU A 90 -10.14 -3.30 -12.34
N TYR A 91 -10.81 -2.72 -11.35
CA TYR A 91 -11.00 -1.29 -11.23
C TYR A 91 -10.13 -0.77 -10.08
N GLN A 92 -9.34 0.25 -10.35
CA GLN A 92 -8.67 0.98 -9.27
C GLN A 92 -9.72 1.71 -8.43
N THR A 93 -9.58 1.62 -7.12
CA THR A 93 -10.46 2.32 -6.18
C THR A 93 -9.80 3.59 -5.65
N PHE A 94 -8.68 3.48 -4.96
CA PHE A 94 -7.92 4.61 -4.44
C PHE A 94 -6.46 4.22 -4.22
N SER A 95 -5.62 5.22 -4.06
CA SER A 95 -4.30 5.04 -3.48
C SER A 95 -4.24 5.63 -2.06
N TYR A 96 -3.30 5.17 -1.26
CA TYR A 96 -2.96 5.71 0.04
C TYR A 96 -1.44 5.66 0.21
N ALA A 97 -0.86 6.67 0.82
CA ALA A 97 0.57 6.66 1.05
C ALA A 97 0.89 7.07 2.48
N ARG A 98 1.97 6.52 3.04
CA ARG A 98 2.43 6.79 4.40
C ARG A 98 3.93 7.03 4.43
N VAL A 99 4.33 8.03 5.19
CA VAL A 99 5.72 8.23 5.62
C VAL A 99 5.84 7.70 7.04
N TYR A 100 6.55 6.59 7.18
CA TYR A 100 6.84 6.00 8.47
C TYR A 100 8.13 6.58 9.03
N VAL A 101 8.10 6.95 10.29
CA VAL A 101 9.22 7.46 11.06
C VAL A 101 9.41 6.62 12.32
N LYS A 102 10.55 6.78 12.98
CA LYS A 102 10.87 6.04 14.20
C LYS A 102 9.76 6.11 15.24
N GLY A 103 9.34 4.94 15.69
CA GLY A 103 8.29 4.80 16.69
C GLY A 103 6.91 4.53 16.14
N THR A 104 6.64 4.77 14.85
CA THR A 104 5.36 4.41 14.22
C THR A 104 5.20 2.89 14.12
N ASN A 105 3.96 2.42 14.17
CA ASN A 105 3.62 1.02 13.95
C ASN A 105 2.27 0.92 13.25
N LEU A 106 2.13 -0.07 12.38
CA LEU A 106 0.85 -0.39 11.78
C LEU A 106 0.20 -1.52 12.58
N VAL A 107 -0.84 -1.21 13.34
CA VAL A 107 -1.55 -2.22 14.13
C VAL A 107 -2.16 -3.30 13.24
N ARG A 108 -2.35 -4.50 13.79
CA ARG A 108 -2.98 -5.62 13.09
C ARG A 108 -4.42 -5.26 12.72
N HIS A 109 -4.72 -5.24 11.42
CA HIS A 109 -6.03 -4.84 10.89
C HIS A 109 -6.35 -5.56 9.57
N ARG A 110 -7.52 -5.31 9.06
CA ARG A 110 -7.95 -5.59 7.68
C ARG A 110 -8.44 -4.29 7.07
N ASP A 111 -8.30 -4.17 5.76
CA ASP A 111 -8.81 -3.03 5.03
C ASP A 111 -10.33 -3.11 4.84
N ARG A 112 -10.91 -2.01 4.39
CA ARG A 112 -12.30 -1.97 3.94
C ARG A 112 -12.44 -2.66 2.58
N THR A 113 -13.67 -2.90 2.14
CA THR A 113 -13.95 -3.67 0.91
C THR A 113 -13.47 -3.03 -0.38
N SER A 114 -13.25 -1.71 -0.40
CA SER A 114 -12.59 -1.02 -1.53
C SER A 114 -11.11 -1.43 -1.69
N GLY A 115 -10.50 -2.04 -0.69
CA GLY A 115 -9.19 -2.71 -0.74
C GLY A 115 -9.35 -4.22 -0.92
N GLU A 116 -10.17 -4.66 -1.89
CA GLU A 116 -10.30 -6.09 -2.18
C GLU A 116 -8.97 -6.72 -2.52
N TRP A 117 -8.23 -6.10 -3.43
CA TRP A 117 -6.84 -6.36 -3.73
C TRP A 117 -6.02 -5.12 -3.44
N VAL A 118 -4.91 -5.29 -2.76
CA VAL A 118 -3.97 -4.21 -2.45
C VAL A 118 -2.62 -4.53 -3.03
N ALA A 119 -2.11 -3.60 -3.84
CA ALA A 119 -0.72 -3.57 -4.29
C ALA A 119 0.04 -2.57 -3.40
N ASN A 120 0.83 -3.07 -2.46
CA ASN A 120 1.67 -2.24 -1.60
C ASN A 120 3.07 -2.17 -2.18
N VAL A 121 3.51 -0.98 -2.58
CA VAL A 121 4.82 -0.70 -3.17
C VAL A 121 5.71 -0.02 -2.13
N CYS A 122 6.93 -0.54 -1.95
CA CYS A 122 7.96 0.13 -1.17
C CYS A 122 8.59 1.25 -2.01
N ILE A 123 8.27 2.49 -1.71
CA ILE A 123 8.76 3.66 -2.46
C ILE A 123 10.17 4.05 -2.03
N THR A 124 10.44 4.04 -0.72
CA THR A 124 11.80 4.17 -0.19
C THR A 124 11.89 3.53 1.18
N ARG A 125 13.11 3.16 1.58
CA ARG A 125 13.43 2.64 2.91
C ARG A 125 14.86 2.99 3.28
N ASP A 126 15.13 2.99 4.57
CA ASP A 126 16.50 2.92 5.11
C ASP A 126 16.99 1.47 5.21
N ASP A 127 18.14 1.26 5.83
CA ASP A 127 18.76 -0.07 5.95
C ASP A 127 18.13 -0.97 7.03
N VAL A 128 17.07 -0.52 7.71
CA VAL A 128 16.40 -1.30 8.76
C VAL A 128 15.50 -2.36 8.15
N ASP A 129 15.67 -3.61 8.56
CA ASP A 129 14.79 -4.72 8.18
C ASP A 129 13.43 -4.60 8.86
N TRP A 130 12.52 -3.87 8.23
CA TRP A 130 11.16 -3.67 8.75
C TRP A 130 10.14 -4.42 7.90
N ARG A 131 9.81 -5.63 8.35
CA ARG A 131 9.00 -6.59 7.59
C ARG A 131 7.52 -6.26 7.67
N PHE A 132 6.82 -6.57 6.60
CA PHE A 132 5.36 -6.64 6.52
C PHE A 132 4.92 -8.03 6.98
N TYR A 133 3.91 -8.07 7.84
CA TYR A 133 3.33 -9.31 8.37
C TYR A 133 1.93 -9.48 7.84
N ILE A 134 1.59 -10.72 7.44
CA ILE A 134 0.26 -11.08 6.96
C ILE A 134 -0.10 -12.49 7.42
N GLU A 135 -1.35 -12.70 7.81
CA GLU A 135 -1.90 -14.00 8.19
C GLU A 135 -2.77 -14.57 7.07
N LEU A 136 -2.44 -15.77 6.62
CA LEU A 136 -3.17 -16.51 5.59
C LEU A 136 -3.33 -17.95 6.02
N ASP A 137 -4.55 -18.46 6.01
CA ASP A 137 -4.87 -19.87 6.32
C ASP A 137 -4.25 -20.36 7.65
N GLY A 138 -4.23 -19.48 8.67
CA GLY A 138 -3.67 -19.79 9.99
C GLY A 138 -2.15 -19.72 10.08
N ASN A 139 -1.45 -19.36 9.01
CA ASN A 139 -0.01 -19.14 9.00
C ASN A 139 0.32 -17.64 8.93
N SER A 140 1.42 -17.24 9.57
CA SER A 140 1.94 -15.87 9.52
C SER A 140 3.16 -15.82 8.58
N TYR A 141 3.13 -14.88 7.63
CA TYR A 141 4.20 -14.63 6.67
C TYR A 141 4.86 -13.30 6.98
N GLN A 142 6.17 -13.22 6.78
CA GLN A 142 6.98 -12.03 7.01
C GLN A 142 7.72 -11.69 5.71
N ILE A 143 7.43 -10.53 5.14
CA ILE A 143 7.96 -10.12 3.87
C ILE A 143 8.79 -8.84 4.02
N LEU A 144 10.05 -8.87 3.61
CA LEU A 144 10.86 -7.68 3.44
C LEU A 144 10.70 -7.18 2.01
N LEU A 145 10.32 -5.91 1.87
CA LEU A 145 10.25 -5.22 0.59
C LEU A 145 11.42 -4.25 0.49
N ASN A 146 12.17 -4.33 -0.59
CA ASN A 146 13.14 -3.32 -0.98
C ASN A 146 12.46 -2.23 -1.81
N GLN A 147 13.17 -1.12 -2.04
CA GLN A 147 12.68 -0.07 -2.93
C GLN A 147 12.29 -0.64 -4.29
N GLY A 148 11.12 -0.27 -4.78
CA GLY A 148 10.54 -0.76 -6.02
C GLY A 148 9.82 -2.10 -5.93
N ASP A 149 9.96 -2.87 -4.84
CA ASP A 149 9.22 -4.12 -4.65
C ASP A 149 7.75 -3.86 -4.36
N MET A 150 6.92 -4.78 -4.82
CA MET A 150 5.46 -4.75 -4.63
C MET A 150 4.98 -6.07 -4.03
N ILE A 151 4.09 -5.99 -3.05
CA ILE A 151 3.33 -7.13 -2.54
C ILE A 151 1.86 -6.98 -2.91
N ILE A 152 1.22 -8.08 -3.37
CA ILE A 152 -0.20 -8.10 -3.71
C ILE A 152 -0.91 -9.10 -2.79
N PHE A 153 -1.99 -8.65 -2.14
CA PHE A 153 -2.77 -9.45 -1.18
C PHE A 153 -4.23 -8.98 -1.10
N ARG A 154 -5.09 -9.76 -0.44
CA ARG A 154 -6.49 -9.38 -0.20
C ARG A 154 -6.63 -8.56 1.07
N GLY A 155 -6.55 -7.24 0.97
CA GLY A 155 -6.55 -6.34 2.12
C GLY A 155 -7.77 -6.49 3.02
N HIS A 156 -8.98 -6.63 2.45
CA HIS A 156 -10.23 -6.75 3.19
C HIS A 156 -10.43 -8.11 3.91
N LYS A 157 -9.65 -9.13 3.55
CA LYS A 157 -9.78 -10.49 4.13
C LYS A 157 -8.67 -10.83 5.09
N ASP A 158 -7.44 -10.43 4.76
CA ASP A 158 -6.25 -10.96 5.41
C ASP A 158 -5.76 -9.97 6.47
N PHE A 159 -5.58 -10.44 7.70
CA PHE A 159 -5.01 -9.61 8.76
C PHE A 159 -3.56 -9.32 8.44
N HIS A 160 -3.20 -8.03 8.49
CA HIS A 160 -1.84 -7.60 8.23
C HIS A 160 -1.41 -6.46 9.15
N TRP A 161 -0.10 -6.32 9.33
CA TRP A 161 0.49 -5.32 10.24
C TRP A 161 1.98 -5.12 9.99
N ARG A 162 2.54 -4.13 10.65
CA ARG A 162 3.98 -3.92 10.81
C ARG A 162 4.29 -3.60 12.25
N PRO A 163 5.36 -4.16 12.86
CA PRO A 163 5.76 -3.85 14.22
C PRO A 163 6.27 -2.40 14.32
N LYS A 164 6.60 -1.96 15.52
CA LYS A 164 7.16 -0.63 15.74
C LYS A 164 8.41 -0.42 14.90
N TYR A 165 8.41 0.66 14.10
CA TYR A 165 9.54 1.02 13.24
C TYR A 165 10.69 1.58 14.07
N THR A 166 11.90 1.14 13.79
CA THR A 166 13.14 1.55 14.49
C THR A 166 14.06 2.40 13.62
N GLY A 167 13.78 2.48 12.32
CA GLY A 167 14.53 3.28 11.36
C GLY A 167 14.07 4.74 11.34
N ASP A 168 14.66 5.51 10.45
CA ASP A 168 14.43 6.95 10.36
C ASP A 168 13.33 7.31 9.36
N LEU A 169 13.32 6.66 8.18
CA LEU A 169 12.37 6.96 7.10
C LEU A 169 12.04 5.74 6.24
N GLN A 170 10.76 5.49 6.06
CA GLN A 170 10.25 4.58 5.03
C GLN A 170 8.96 5.12 4.43
N ILE A 171 8.81 5.06 3.09
CA ILE A 171 7.58 5.44 2.39
C ILE A 171 6.99 4.19 1.74
N GLN A 172 5.70 3.96 2.00
CA GLN A 172 4.92 2.91 1.37
C GLN A 172 3.72 3.53 0.66
N ALA A 173 3.47 3.09 -0.56
CA ALA A 173 2.27 3.42 -1.31
C ALA A 173 1.39 2.19 -1.47
N PHE A 174 0.11 2.34 -1.19
CA PHE A 174 -0.91 1.30 -1.27
C PHE A 174 -1.87 1.69 -2.39
N VAL A 175 -1.97 0.85 -3.42
CA VAL A 175 -2.97 1.01 -4.47
C VAL A 175 -4.01 -0.08 -4.30
N SER A 176 -5.25 0.33 -4.17
CA SER A 176 -6.38 -0.56 -3.94
C SER A 176 -7.16 -0.78 -5.22
N TYR A 177 -7.60 -2.02 -5.40
CA TYR A 177 -8.38 -2.45 -6.54
C TYR A 177 -9.55 -3.33 -6.11
N VAL A 178 -10.56 -3.42 -6.97
CA VAL A 178 -11.65 -4.40 -6.89
C VAL A 178 -11.77 -5.14 -8.21
N GLU A 179 -12.20 -6.40 -8.17
CA GLU A 179 -12.47 -7.18 -9.37
C GLU A 179 -13.61 -6.53 -10.16
N LYS A 180 -13.41 -6.33 -11.48
CA LYS A 180 -14.35 -5.63 -12.36
C LYS A 180 -15.71 -6.30 -12.42
N ASP A 181 -15.74 -7.64 -12.43
CA ASP A 181 -16.95 -8.44 -12.42
C ASP A 181 -17.23 -9.03 -11.02
N GLY A 182 -16.58 -8.48 -9.98
CA GLY A 182 -16.66 -8.94 -8.60
C GLY A 182 -17.77 -8.26 -7.79
N ARG A 183 -17.94 -8.75 -6.57
CA ARG A 183 -18.94 -8.24 -5.62
C ARG A 183 -18.78 -6.75 -5.30
N TYR A 184 -17.56 -6.22 -5.41
CA TYR A 184 -17.22 -4.87 -4.97
C TYR A 184 -16.97 -3.90 -6.13
N ALA A 185 -17.37 -4.25 -7.36
CA ALA A 185 -17.17 -3.45 -8.58
C ALA A 185 -17.72 -2.01 -8.47
N ASP A 186 -18.78 -1.80 -7.68
CA ASP A 186 -19.36 -0.48 -7.44
C ASP A 186 -18.43 0.47 -6.67
N ASN A 187 -17.34 -0.05 -6.06
CA ASN A 187 -16.32 0.77 -5.41
C ASN A 187 -15.30 1.38 -6.40
N LYS A 188 -15.53 1.27 -7.70
CA LYS A 188 -14.69 1.93 -8.71
C LYS A 188 -14.44 3.38 -8.35
N TYR A 189 -13.18 3.81 -8.40
CA TYR A 189 -12.71 5.15 -7.99
C TYR A 189 -13.16 5.57 -6.58
N ASP A 190 -13.53 4.60 -5.74
CA ASP A 190 -14.01 4.84 -4.37
C ASP A 190 -15.18 5.83 -4.29
N GLY A 191 -15.94 5.94 -5.39
CA GLY A 191 -17.03 6.89 -5.54
C GLY A 191 -16.63 8.37 -5.53
N ARG A 192 -15.34 8.66 -5.71
CA ARG A 192 -14.80 10.04 -5.71
C ARG A 192 -15.28 10.81 -6.94
N PRO A 193 -15.61 12.11 -6.77
CA PRO A 193 -15.97 12.97 -7.90
C PRO A 193 -14.75 13.41 -8.72
N MET A 194 -13.53 13.34 -8.16
CA MET A 194 -12.28 13.79 -8.77
C MET A 194 -11.07 13.16 -8.08
N LEU A 195 -9.90 13.22 -8.72
CA LEU A 195 -8.62 12.89 -8.07
C LEU A 195 -8.24 13.97 -7.05
N ALA A 196 -7.42 13.59 -6.07
CA ALA A 196 -7.05 14.42 -4.93
C ALA A 196 -8.26 15.00 -4.15
N ALA A 197 -9.40 14.34 -4.23
CA ALA A 197 -10.56 14.71 -3.41
C ALA A 197 -10.24 14.50 -1.94
N PRO A 198 -10.69 15.38 -1.04
CA PRO A 198 -10.54 15.16 0.39
C PRO A 198 -11.17 13.84 0.83
N TRP A 199 -10.58 13.21 1.85
CA TRP A 199 -11.08 11.94 2.42
C TRP A 199 -12.57 12.00 2.77
N GLU A 200 -13.04 13.13 3.26
CA GLU A 200 -14.42 13.36 3.67
C GLU A 200 -15.41 13.12 2.52
N THR A 201 -15.00 13.37 1.28
CA THR A 201 -15.86 13.15 0.11
C THR A 201 -16.02 11.69 -0.27
N ALA A 202 -15.06 10.85 0.10
CA ALA A 202 -15.12 9.39 -0.11
C ALA A 202 -15.92 8.71 1.02
N SER A 203 -15.89 9.28 2.23
CA SER A 203 -16.41 8.65 3.45
C SER A 203 -17.92 8.56 3.50
N ASP A 204 -18.68 9.38 2.76
CA ASP A 204 -20.15 9.43 2.83
C ASP A 204 -20.84 8.18 2.26
N ARG A 205 -20.15 7.38 1.45
CA ARG A 205 -20.64 6.09 0.95
C ARG A 205 -20.34 4.90 1.87
N PHE A 206 -19.50 5.09 2.87
CA PHE A 206 -18.96 3.99 3.69
C PHE A 206 -19.23 4.20 5.19
N LYS A 207 -20.06 5.20 5.52
CA LYS A 207 -20.68 5.35 6.82
C LYS A 207 -22.01 4.57 6.85
#